data_9455845a2a0fa3bcbe7a9a5c84063866
#
_entry.id   9455845a2a0fa3bcbe7a9a5c84063866
#
_cell.length_a   1.000
_cell.length_b   1.000
_cell.length_c   1.000
_cell.angle_alpha   90.00
_cell.angle_beta   90.00
_cell.angle_gamma   90.00
#
_symmetry.space_group_name_H-M   'P 1'
#
loop_
_entity.id
_entity.type
_entity.pdbx_description
1 polymer ?
#
loop_
_entity_poly.entity_id
_entity_poly.type
_entity_poly.pdbx_seq_one_letter_code
_entity_poly.pdbx_strand_id
1 'polypeptide(L)'
;MKKSNEELKKIIMEKGLFDSRENERIYNKFFKDRQNNQEYLYKRFGIDLNIKILDVGCCYGQDLIHFREDSLGLEVSSSLVDFAQSLGLNVISFNAEENLTEINQKFNLIWCTDFLVHMISPYKFLYDCRKLLEDNGRLVIQIPLMSIFNIHRSSCHFYAFNKKSLLYLLEMAGYDIVKTSGAIRRKPKWFNFIFDPLLQRWGGNIWVLAQKQGGAVSNFSRSYLPSWFKK
;
A
#
# COMPACT_ATOMS: atom_id res chain seq x y z
N MET A 1 -18.77 -4.78 2.27
CA MET A 1 -19.77 -3.90 2.95
C MET A 1 -19.08 -3.05 4.00
N LYS A 2 -19.36 -1.77 4.07
CA LYS A 2 -18.66 -0.81 4.94
C LYS A 2 -19.01 -1.07 6.41
N LYS A 3 -18.02 -1.44 7.24
CA LYS A 3 -18.23 -1.66 8.69
C LYS A 3 -18.07 -0.33 9.45
N SER A 4 -18.98 -0.04 10.37
CA SER A 4 -18.87 1.14 11.25
C SER A 4 -17.75 0.97 12.28
N ASN A 5 -17.33 2.07 12.91
CA ASN A 5 -16.36 2.00 14.01
C ASN A 5 -16.85 1.13 15.18
N GLU A 6 -18.15 1.14 15.46
CA GLU A 6 -18.76 0.33 16.51
C GLU A 6 -18.72 -1.16 16.17
N GLU A 7 -19.10 -1.52 14.93
CA GLU A 7 -19.00 -2.89 14.43
C GLU A 7 -17.57 -3.41 14.45
N LEU A 8 -16.60 -2.60 14.00
CA LEU A 8 -15.18 -2.95 14.03
C LEU A 8 -14.69 -3.16 15.46
N LYS A 9 -15.05 -2.25 16.38
CA LYS A 9 -14.68 -2.40 17.80
C LYS A 9 -15.25 -3.70 18.37
N LYS A 10 -16.52 -3.99 18.11
CA LYS A 10 -17.17 -5.21 18.55
C LYS A 10 -16.44 -6.45 18.02
N ILE A 11 -16.18 -6.51 16.72
CA ILE A 11 -15.48 -7.65 16.09
C ILE A 11 -14.10 -7.85 16.74
N ILE A 12 -13.32 -6.79 16.93
CA ILE A 12 -11.97 -6.89 17.48
C ILE A 12 -12.00 -7.30 18.96
N MET A 13 -12.97 -6.82 19.74
CA MET A 13 -13.10 -7.19 21.14
C MET A 13 -13.59 -8.63 21.34
N GLU A 14 -14.43 -9.14 20.43
CA GLU A 14 -14.98 -10.50 20.50
C GLU A 14 -14.06 -11.57 19.89
N LYS A 15 -13.36 -11.25 18.82
CA LYS A 15 -12.59 -12.19 17.99
C LYS A 15 -11.08 -11.98 18.04
N GLY A 16 -10.62 -10.81 18.50
CA GLY A 16 -9.19 -10.51 18.54
C GLY A 16 -8.44 -11.49 19.45
N LEU A 17 -7.25 -11.86 19.03
CA LEU A 17 -6.45 -12.95 19.59
C LEU A 17 -5.85 -12.63 20.97
N PHE A 18 -5.74 -11.35 21.33
CA PHE A 18 -5.10 -10.88 22.55
C PHE A 18 -6.12 -10.62 23.66
N ASP A 19 -5.64 -10.25 24.85
CA ASP A 19 -6.52 -9.81 25.92
C ASP A 19 -7.28 -8.51 25.56
N SER A 20 -8.33 -8.22 26.33
CA SER A 20 -9.22 -7.08 26.06
C SER A 20 -8.50 -5.75 26.02
N ARG A 21 -7.45 -5.54 26.84
CA ARG A 21 -6.67 -4.32 26.91
C ARG A 21 -5.83 -4.12 25.64
N GLU A 22 -5.19 -5.19 25.19
CA GLU A 22 -4.39 -5.15 23.96
C GLU A 22 -5.27 -5.05 22.72
N ASN A 23 -6.38 -5.76 22.64
CA ASN A 23 -7.36 -5.62 21.56
C ASN A 23 -7.90 -4.19 21.47
N GLU A 24 -8.20 -3.56 22.60
CA GLU A 24 -8.64 -2.16 22.62
C GLU A 24 -7.53 -1.20 22.15
N ARG A 25 -6.29 -1.44 22.53
CA ARG A 25 -5.12 -0.67 22.07
C ARG A 25 -4.96 -0.79 20.56
N ILE A 26 -5.06 -2.01 20.01
CA ILE A 26 -4.96 -2.28 18.58
C ILE A 26 -6.10 -1.58 17.84
N TYR A 27 -7.34 -1.71 18.31
CA TYR A 27 -8.48 -1.02 17.72
C TYR A 27 -8.24 0.51 17.65
N ASN A 28 -7.89 1.12 18.77
CA ASN A 28 -7.71 2.58 18.87
C ASN A 28 -6.56 3.09 17.99
N LYS A 29 -5.51 2.29 17.81
CA LYS A 29 -4.31 2.70 17.06
C LYS A 29 -4.42 2.46 15.55
N PHE A 30 -5.01 1.35 15.14
CA PHE A 30 -4.95 0.87 13.76
C PHE A 30 -6.30 0.90 13.04
N PHE A 31 -7.40 0.64 13.71
CA PHE A 31 -8.71 0.49 13.07
C PHE A 31 -9.60 1.73 13.21
N LYS A 32 -9.61 2.35 14.41
CA LYS A 32 -10.46 3.50 14.68
C LYS A 32 -10.19 4.62 13.67
N ASP A 33 -11.27 5.09 13.04
CA ASP A 33 -11.25 6.15 12.02
C ASP A 33 -10.41 5.85 10.76
N ARG A 34 -9.82 4.64 10.67
CA ARG A 34 -9.03 4.25 9.49
C ARG A 34 -9.85 4.38 8.22
N GLN A 35 -11.05 3.86 8.22
CA GLN A 35 -11.96 3.94 7.09
C GLN A 35 -12.28 5.38 6.70
N ASN A 36 -12.60 6.24 7.67
CA ASN A 36 -12.89 7.66 7.41
C ASN A 36 -11.70 8.40 6.80
N ASN A 37 -10.48 8.04 7.22
CA ASN A 37 -9.25 8.60 6.69
C ASN A 37 -8.97 8.12 5.27
N GLN A 38 -9.32 6.88 4.96
CA GLN A 38 -9.07 6.26 3.66
C GLN A 38 -10.19 6.54 2.64
N GLU A 39 -11.44 6.77 3.08
CA GLU A 39 -12.56 7.05 2.19
C GLU A 39 -12.29 8.23 1.26
N TYR A 40 -11.61 9.25 1.75
CA TYR A 40 -11.17 10.37 0.92
C TYR A 40 -10.27 9.89 -0.23
N LEU A 41 -9.35 8.96 0.06
CA LEU A 41 -8.42 8.43 -0.93
C LEU A 41 -9.12 7.49 -1.92
N TYR A 42 -10.02 6.63 -1.45
CA TYR A 42 -10.81 5.77 -2.34
C TYR A 42 -11.62 6.61 -3.32
N LYS A 43 -12.31 7.64 -2.83
CA LYS A 43 -13.07 8.58 -3.68
C LYS A 43 -12.15 9.37 -4.60
N ARG A 44 -11.02 9.86 -4.09
CA ARG A 44 -10.07 10.66 -4.85
C ARG A 44 -9.44 9.86 -5.99
N PHE A 45 -9.12 8.60 -5.78
CA PHE A 45 -8.53 7.72 -6.78
C PHE A 45 -9.55 6.94 -7.60
N GLY A 46 -10.84 7.03 -7.28
CA GLY A 46 -11.86 6.25 -7.95
C GLY A 46 -11.67 4.75 -7.76
N ILE A 47 -11.35 4.34 -6.52
CA ILE A 47 -11.13 2.93 -6.18
C ILE A 47 -12.47 2.32 -5.80
N ASP A 48 -12.86 1.27 -6.52
CA ASP A 48 -13.95 0.39 -6.14
C ASP A 48 -13.42 -0.68 -5.16
N LEU A 49 -14.03 -0.77 -3.99
CA LEU A 49 -13.66 -1.77 -2.98
C LEU A 49 -14.33 -3.13 -3.21
N ASN A 50 -15.25 -3.23 -4.18
CA ASN A 50 -15.91 -4.49 -4.57
C ASN A 50 -15.11 -5.30 -5.60
N ILE A 51 -13.83 -4.99 -5.77
CA ILE A 51 -12.89 -5.73 -6.62
C ILE A 51 -11.96 -6.57 -5.76
N LYS A 52 -11.32 -7.57 -6.36
CA LYS A 52 -10.34 -8.41 -5.68
C LYS A 52 -9.03 -7.66 -5.49
N ILE A 53 -8.62 -7.51 -4.23
CA ILE A 53 -7.47 -6.70 -3.83
C ILE A 53 -6.42 -7.59 -3.14
N LEU A 54 -5.14 -7.35 -3.45
CA LEU A 54 -4.01 -7.85 -2.69
C LEU A 54 -3.50 -6.73 -1.78
N ASP A 55 -3.55 -6.95 -0.48
CA ASP A 55 -3.02 -6.02 0.54
C ASP A 55 -1.64 -6.50 0.98
N VAL A 56 -0.58 -5.81 0.56
CA VAL A 56 0.80 -6.21 0.85
C VAL A 56 1.33 -5.47 2.07
N GLY A 57 1.78 -6.22 3.08
CA GLY A 57 2.11 -5.70 4.39
C GLY A 57 0.84 -5.31 5.14
N CYS A 58 -0.16 -6.19 5.15
CA CYS A 58 -1.49 -5.89 5.67
C CYS A 58 -1.55 -5.69 7.19
N CYS A 59 -0.47 -5.98 7.92
CA CYS A 59 -0.36 -5.82 9.36
C CYS A 59 -1.53 -6.52 10.10
N TYR A 60 -2.30 -5.82 10.91
CA TYR A 60 -3.49 -6.35 11.58
C TYR A 60 -4.71 -6.53 10.67
N GLY A 61 -4.59 -6.29 9.36
CA GLY A 61 -5.70 -6.34 8.41
C GLY A 61 -6.61 -5.10 8.43
N GLN A 62 -6.10 -3.96 8.92
CA GLN A 62 -6.87 -2.74 9.13
C GLN A 62 -7.42 -2.10 7.85
N ASP A 63 -6.85 -2.39 6.71
CA ASP A 63 -7.37 -2.00 5.39
C ASP A 63 -8.15 -3.16 4.76
N LEU A 64 -7.60 -4.37 4.85
CA LEU A 64 -8.17 -5.59 4.29
C LEU A 64 -9.61 -5.86 4.76
N ILE A 65 -9.94 -5.52 6.01
CA ILE A 65 -11.28 -5.71 6.60
C ILE A 65 -12.38 -4.91 5.88
N HIS A 66 -12.01 -3.96 5.04
CA HIS A 66 -12.90 -3.13 4.23
C HIS A 66 -12.98 -3.58 2.77
N PHE A 67 -12.12 -4.51 2.35
CA PHE A 67 -12.07 -5.02 0.99
C PHE A 67 -13.05 -6.18 0.81
N ARG A 68 -13.21 -6.62 -0.42
CA ARG A 68 -14.05 -7.78 -0.76
C ARG A 68 -13.49 -9.05 -0.11
N GLU A 69 -14.33 -9.98 0.30
CA GLU A 69 -13.97 -11.16 1.11
C GLU A 69 -12.94 -12.09 0.44
N ASP A 70 -12.89 -12.13 -0.90
CA ASP A 70 -11.91 -12.90 -1.66
C ASP A 70 -10.57 -12.16 -1.88
N SER A 71 -10.42 -10.97 -1.30
CA SER A 71 -9.15 -10.27 -1.24
C SER A 71 -8.17 -10.99 -0.33
N LEU A 72 -6.87 -10.82 -0.58
CA LEU A 72 -5.79 -11.51 0.12
C LEU A 72 -4.87 -10.51 0.81
N GLY A 73 -4.50 -10.79 2.05
CA GLY A 73 -3.45 -10.07 2.78
C GLY A 73 -2.14 -10.86 2.79
N LEU A 74 -1.02 -10.18 2.62
CA LEU A 74 0.32 -10.72 2.85
C LEU A 74 0.95 -10.04 4.05
N GLU A 75 1.45 -10.83 4.97
CA GLU A 75 2.16 -10.35 6.16
C GLU A 75 3.25 -11.35 6.55
N VAL A 76 4.42 -10.87 6.98
CA VAL A 76 5.55 -11.73 7.36
C VAL A 76 5.49 -12.16 8.82
N SER A 77 4.91 -11.34 9.69
CA SER A 77 4.80 -11.60 11.11
C SER A 77 3.67 -12.59 11.42
N SER A 78 4.00 -13.78 11.89
CA SER A 78 3.01 -14.82 12.24
C SER A 78 1.95 -14.32 13.23
N SER A 79 2.35 -13.56 14.25
CA SER A 79 1.41 -13.02 15.24
C SER A 79 0.41 -12.03 14.66
N LEU A 80 0.80 -11.26 13.64
CA LEU A 80 -0.12 -10.36 12.91
C LEU A 80 -1.03 -11.14 11.96
N VAL A 81 -0.49 -12.18 11.31
CA VAL A 81 -1.28 -13.12 10.50
C VAL A 81 -2.35 -13.78 11.34
N ASP A 82 -1.96 -14.36 12.48
CA ASP A 82 -2.89 -15.04 13.39
C ASP A 82 -3.99 -14.11 13.88
N PHE A 83 -3.63 -12.88 14.24
CA PHE A 83 -4.60 -11.85 14.64
C PHE A 83 -5.57 -11.52 13.50
N ALA A 84 -5.08 -11.25 12.31
CA ALA A 84 -5.94 -10.91 11.18
C ALA A 84 -6.86 -12.10 10.80
N GLN A 85 -6.34 -13.32 10.84
CA GLN A 85 -7.13 -14.53 10.61
C GLN A 85 -8.20 -14.74 11.69
N SER A 86 -7.93 -14.39 12.96
CA SER A 86 -8.94 -14.46 14.04
C SER A 86 -10.14 -13.55 13.78
N LEU A 87 -9.93 -12.45 13.04
CA LEU A 87 -11.01 -11.57 12.59
C LEU A 87 -11.78 -12.12 11.36
N GLY A 88 -11.39 -13.28 10.84
CA GLY A 88 -11.98 -13.91 9.64
C GLY A 88 -11.43 -13.36 8.33
N LEU A 89 -10.25 -12.72 8.34
CA LEU A 89 -9.63 -12.20 7.15
C LEU A 89 -8.78 -13.25 6.43
N ASN A 90 -8.76 -13.21 5.12
CA ASN A 90 -7.93 -14.09 4.29
C ASN A 90 -6.50 -13.53 4.22
N VAL A 91 -5.63 -13.99 5.11
CA VAL A 91 -4.24 -13.55 5.23
C VAL A 91 -3.32 -14.76 5.23
N ILE A 92 -2.21 -14.66 4.53
CA ILE A 92 -1.15 -15.67 4.54
C ILE A 92 0.16 -15.08 5.04
N SER A 93 0.95 -15.92 5.72
CA SER A 93 2.33 -15.58 6.05
C SER A 93 3.17 -15.68 4.79
N PHE A 94 3.68 -14.54 4.32
CA PHE A 94 4.45 -14.47 3.09
C PHE A 94 5.47 -13.33 3.14
N ASN A 95 6.71 -13.65 2.81
CA ASN A 95 7.76 -12.65 2.67
C ASN A 95 7.74 -12.09 1.22
N ALA A 96 7.34 -10.85 1.05
CA ALA A 96 7.24 -10.23 -0.26
C ALA A 96 8.59 -9.96 -0.96
N GLU A 97 9.74 -10.20 -0.30
CA GLU A 97 11.06 -10.26 -0.94
C GLU A 97 11.27 -11.56 -1.74
N GLU A 98 10.49 -12.58 -1.46
CA GLU A 98 10.52 -13.84 -2.16
C GLU A 98 9.85 -13.74 -3.55
N ASN A 99 9.52 -14.86 -4.14
CA ASN A 99 8.91 -14.88 -5.45
C ASN A 99 7.38 -14.71 -5.35
N LEU A 100 6.89 -13.48 -5.47
CA LEU A 100 5.45 -13.20 -5.43
C LEU A 100 4.64 -13.99 -6.45
N THR A 101 5.27 -14.53 -7.52
CA THR A 101 4.54 -15.31 -8.53
C THR A 101 4.10 -16.69 -8.02
N GLU A 102 4.58 -17.13 -6.85
CA GLU A 102 4.07 -18.32 -6.17
C GLU A 102 2.62 -18.13 -5.68
N ILE A 103 2.19 -16.89 -5.55
CA ILE A 103 0.78 -16.55 -5.36
C ILE A 103 0.07 -16.74 -6.70
N ASN A 104 -0.43 -17.93 -6.92
CA ASN A 104 -1.06 -18.32 -8.19
C ASN A 104 -2.48 -17.72 -8.34
N GLN A 105 -2.57 -16.40 -8.22
CA GLN A 105 -3.83 -15.65 -8.32
C GLN A 105 -3.57 -14.30 -9.00
N LYS A 106 -4.64 -13.73 -9.59
CA LYS A 106 -4.64 -12.38 -10.14
C LYS A 106 -5.53 -11.46 -9.32
N PHE A 107 -5.19 -10.17 -9.36
CA PHE A 107 -5.87 -9.13 -8.60
C PHE A 107 -6.16 -7.92 -9.49
N ASN A 108 -7.31 -7.28 -9.24
CA ASN A 108 -7.67 -6.05 -9.93
C ASN A 108 -6.88 -4.84 -9.38
N LEU A 109 -6.51 -4.91 -8.09
CA LEU A 109 -5.76 -3.88 -7.41
C LEU A 109 -4.75 -4.52 -6.45
N ILE A 110 -3.54 -3.97 -6.41
CA ILE A 110 -2.59 -4.20 -5.30
C ILE A 110 -2.56 -2.95 -4.44
N TRP A 111 -2.75 -3.13 -3.14
CA TRP A 111 -2.70 -2.11 -2.12
C TRP A 111 -1.43 -2.26 -1.30
N CYS A 112 -0.60 -1.21 -1.24
CA CYS A 112 0.71 -1.27 -0.62
C CYS A 112 0.98 0.05 0.12
N THR A 113 0.73 0.06 1.43
CA THR A 113 0.83 1.27 2.25
C THR A 113 1.91 1.15 3.32
N ASP A 114 2.77 2.15 3.42
CA ASP A 114 3.91 2.20 4.35
C ASP A 114 4.85 0.97 4.24
N PHE A 115 4.88 0.30 3.09
CA PHE A 115 5.57 -0.98 2.89
C PHE A 115 6.84 -0.86 2.04
N LEU A 116 6.77 -0.16 0.88
CA LEU A 116 7.86 -0.15 -0.12
C LEU A 116 9.21 0.34 0.45
N VAL A 117 9.18 1.18 1.47
CA VAL A 117 10.39 1.71 2.14
C VAL A 117 11.17 0.66 2.93
N HIS A 118 10.53 -0.48 3.24
CA HIS A 118 11.12 -1.61 3.97
C HIS A 118 11.72 -2.68 3.04
N MET A 119 11.49 -2.58 1.72
CA MET A 119 11.97 -3.58 0.76
C MET A 119 13.47 -3.43 0.51
N ILE A 120 14.20 -4.55 0.44
CA ILE A 120 15.59 -4.58 0.01
C ILE A 120 15.67 -4.34 -1.50
N SER A 121 14.74 -4.94 -2.26
CA SER A 121 14.69 -4.82 -3.71
C SER A 121 13.33 -4.26 -4.19
N PRO A 122 13.08 -2.95 -4.03
CA PRO A 122 11.79 -2.35 -4.38
C PRO A 122 11.46 -2.48 -5.87
N TYR A 123 12.45 -2.46 -6.75
CA TYR A 123 12.22 -2.67 -8.19
C TYR A 123 11.71 -4.09 -8.48
N LYS A 124 12.38 -5.13 -7.92
CA LYS A 124 11.94 -6.53 -8.08
C LYS A 124 10.51 -6.71 -7.57
N PHE A 125 10.23 -6.20 -6.39
CA PHE A 125 8.90 -6.23 -5.79
C PHE A 125 7.83 -5.65 -6.72
N LEU A 126 8.04 -4.44 -7.23
CA LEU A 126 7.10 -3.78 -8.15
C LEU A 126 6.93 -4.55 -9.46
N TYR A 127 8.02 -5.09 -9.99
CA TYR A 127 8.00 -5.92 -11.20
C TYR A 127 7.21 -7.22 -10.99
N ASP A 128 7.34 -7.87 -9.83
CA ASP A 128 6.59 -9.07 -9.49
C ASP A 128 5.12 -8.75 -9.20
N CYS A 129 4.81 -7.66 -8.51
CA CYS A 129 3.44 -7.15 -8.33
C CYS A 129 2.72 -7.01 -9.68
N ARG A 130 3.42 -6.52 -10.71
CA ARG A 130 2.85 -6.38 -12.05
C ARG A 130 2.39 -7.71 -12.65
N LYS A 131 3.08 -8.82 -12.32
CA LYS A 131 2.70 -10.16 -12.76
C LYS A 131 1.43 -10.67 -12.07
N LEU A 132 1.15 -10.21 -10.86
CA LEU A 132 -0.06 -10.55 -10.10
C LEU A 132 -1.28 -9.70 -10.49
N LEU A 133 -1.09 -8.62 -11.21
CA LEU A 133 -2.19 -7.77 -11.67
C LEU A 133 -2.86 -8.33 -12.93
N GLU A 134 -4.19 -8.20 -12.98
CA GLU A 134 -4.97 -8.34 -14.22
C GLU A 134 -4.47 -7.36 -15.29
N ASP A 135 -4.90 -7.51 -16.55
CA ASP A 135 -4.38 -6.69 -17.66
C ASP A 135 -4.64 -5.19 -17.48
N ASN A 136 -5.78 -4.81 -16.91
CA ASN A 136 -6.10 -3.43 -16.54
C ASN A 136 -5.91 -3.17 -15.04
N GLY A 137 -5.13 -4.02 -14.37
CA GLY A 137 -4.93 -3.97 -12.95
C GLY A 137 -4.16 -2.73 -12.51
N ARG A 138 -4.43 -2.27 -11.31
CA ARG A 138 -3.88 -1.05 -10.73
C ARG A 138 -3.08 -1.34 -9.47
N LEU A 139 -2.17 -0.43 -9.16
CA LEU A 139 -1.35 -0.45 -7.96
C LEU A 139 -1.55 0.86 -7.20
N VAL A 140 -1.86 0.77 -5.91
CA VAL A 140 -1.81 1.90 -4.99
C VAL A 140 -0.60 1.75 -4.10
N ILE A 141 0.24 2.77 -4.09
CA ILE A 141 1.37 2.87 -3.15
C ILE A 141 1.21 4.11 -2.30
N GLN A 142 1.46 3.94 -1.00
CA GLN A 142 1.67 5.05 -0.09
C GLN A 142 3.00 4.87 0.63
N ILE A 143 3.80 5.92 0.66
CA ILE A 143 5.06 5.97 1.40
C ILE A 143 5.25 7.33 2.07
N PRO A 144 6.01 7.39 3.16
CA PRO A 144 6.53 8.65 3.67
C PRO A 144 7.53 9.25 2.68
N LEU A 145 7.42 10.55 2.42
CA LEU A 145 8.38 11.28 1.58
C LEU A 145 9.52 11.84 2.42
N MET A 146 10.72 11.67 1.92
CA MET A 146 11.85 12.43 2.41
C MET A 146 11.87 13.83 1.78
N SER A 147 11.93 14.85 2.60
CA SER A 147 12.14 16.23 2.19
C SER A 147 13.15 16.90 3.12
N ILE A 148 13.58 18.12 2.76
CA ILE A 148 14.45 18.92 3.63
C ILE A 148 13.82 19.25 4.98
N PHE A 149 12.48 19.19 5.09
CA PHE A 149 11.72 19.43 6.32
C PHE A 149 11.28 18.14 7.02
N ASN A 150 11.45 17.00 6.37
CA ASN A 150 10.98 15.71 6.86
C ASN A 150 11.99 14.62 6.52
N ILE A 151 13.01 14.52 7.36
CA ILE A 151 13.98 13.43 7.26
C ILE A 151 13.46 12.29 8.13
N HIS A 152 12.65 11.42 7.53
CA HIS A 152 12.22 10.19 8.18
C HIS A 152 13.41 9.25 8.37
N ARG A 153 13.99 9.31 9.56
CA ARG A 153 14.94 8.29 10.02
C ARG A 153 14.17 7.25 10.82
N SER A 154 13.78 6.20 10.16
CA SER A 154 13.31 4.99 10.84
C SER A 154 14.38 3.93 10.71
N SER A 155 14.65 3.20 11.77
CA SER A 155 15.65 2.11 11.79
C SER A 155 15.30 0.96 10.83
N CYS A 156 14.07 0.91 10.34
CA CYS A 156 13.58 -0.13 9.43
C CYS A 156 13.32 0.35 7.99
N HIS A 157 13.58 1.62 7.67
CA HIS A 157 13.46 2.12 6.30
C HIS A 157 14.78 2.01 5.57
N PHE A 158 14.86 1.14 4.58
CA PHE A 158 16.06 1.01 3.73
C PHE A 158 16.17 2.12 2.70
N TYR A 159 15.03 2.70 2.30
CA TYR A 159 14.98 3.74 1.26
C TYR A 159 14.25 4.98 1.74
N ALA A 160 14.79 6.11 1.32
CA ALA A 160 14.19 7.42 1.47
C ALA A 160 13.83 7.96 0.09
N PHE A 161 12.55 7.92 -0.25
CA PHE A 161 12.08 8.38 -1.55
C PHE A 161 11.67 9.85 -1.50
N ASN A 162 11.99 10.56 -2.56
CA ASN A 162 11.26 11.78 -2.94
C ASN A 162 10.24 11.43 -4.05
N LYS A 163 9.34 12.38 -4.37
CA LYS A 163 8.30 12.14 -5.39
C LYS A 163 8.91 11.70 -6.73
N LYS A 164 9.96 12.34 -7.20
CA LYS A 164 10.55 12.05 -8.53
C LYS A 164 11.14 10.64 -8.57
N SER A 165 11.91 10.25 -7.54
CA SER A 165 12.53 8.93 -7.50
C SER A 165 11.49 7.81 -7.39
N LEU A 166 10.39 8.03 -6.65
CA LEU A 166 9.31 7.05 -6.57
C LEU A 166 8.60 6.87 -7.92
N LEU A 167 8.22 7.98 -8.58
CA LEU A 167 7.52 7.91 -9.87
C LEU A 167 8.41 7.27 -10.94
N TYR A 168 9.68 7.66 -10.98
CA TYR A 168 10.65 7.04 -11.89
C TYR A 168 10.78 5.52 -11.66
N LEU A 169 10.86 5.09 -10.40
CA LEU A 169 10.92 3.67 -10.07
C LEU A 169 9.68 2.89 -10.56
N LEU A 170 8.48 3.48 -10.41
CA LEU A 170 7.23 2.89 -10.89
C LEU A 170 7.19 2.78 -12.42
N GLU A 171 7.57 3.84 -13.12
CA GLU A 171 7.67 3.85 -14.60
C GLU A 171 8.65 2.79 -15.10
N MET A 172 9.81 2.69 -14.46
CA MET A 172 10.83 1.67 -14.76
C MET A 172 10.34 0.24 -14.50
N ALA A 173 9.47 0.05 -13.52
CA ALA A 173 8.85 -1.24 -13.23
C ALA A 173 7.65 -1.55 -14.15
N GLY A 174 7.32 -0.66 -15.11
CA GLY A 174 6.28 -0.87 -16.12
C GLY A 174 4.89 -0.45 -15.68
N TYR A 175 4.81 0.67 -14.98
CA TYR A 175 3.54 1.29 -14.59
C TYR A 175 3.38 2.68 -15.19
N ASP A 176 2.16 3.00 -15.62
CA ASP A 176 1.74 4.36 -15.95
C ASP A 176 1.18 5.04 -14.71
N ILE A 177 1.64 6.26 -14.43
CA ILE A 177 1.16 7.02 -13.28
C ILE A 177 -0.19 7.65 -13.61
N VAL A 178 -1.24 7.18 -12.95
CA VAL A 178 -2.61 7.68 -13.18
C VAL A 178 -2.85 8.93 -12.34
N LYS A 179 -2.48 8.90 -11.05
CA LYS A 179 -2.74 10.00 -10.13
C LYS A 179 -1.80 9.99 -8.94
N THR A 180 -1.50 11.19 -8.43
CA THR A 180 -0.76 11.36 -7.18
C THR A 180 -1.52 12.25 -6.22
N SER A 181 -1.32 12.06 -4.92
CA SER A 181 -1.87 12.90 -3.86
C SER A 181 -0.92 12.97 -2.68
N GLY A 182 -0.68 14.17 -2.17
CA GLY A 182 0.02 14.37 -0.91
C GLY A 182 -0.95 14.34 0.27
N ALA A 183 -0.48 13.85 1.42
CA ALA A 183 -1.26 13.92 2.65
C ALA A 183 -0.36 14.06 3.87
N ILE A 184 -0.82 14.83 4.84
CA ILE A 184 -0.29 14.84 6.20
C ILE A 184 -1.29 14.09 7.09
N ARG A 185 -0.83 13.01 7.70
CA ARG A 185 -1.59 12.28 8.71
C ARG A 185 -1.98 13.24 9.85
N ARG A 186 -3.24 13.23 10.30
CA ARG A 186 -3.82 14.10 11.33
C ARG A 186 -4.20 15.51 10.89
N LYS A 187 -4.05 15.91 9.65
CA LYS A 187 -4.62 17.17 9.14
C LYS A 187 -6.01 16.94 8.55
N PRO A 188 -6.91 17.95 8.64
CA PRO A 188 -8.24 17.83 8.05
C PRO A 188 -8.20 17.56 6.56
N LYS A 189 -9.22 16.89 6.04
CA LYS A 189 -9.32 16.54 4.60
C LYS A 189 -9.24 17.75 3.68
N TRP A 190 -9.89 18.88 4.08
CA TRP A 190 -9.84 20.13 3.31
C TRP A 190 -8.42 20.70 3.23
N PHE A 191 -7.63 20.61 4.30
CA PHE A 191 -6.23 21.03 4.31
C PHE A 191 -5.40 20.23 3.30
N ASN A 192 -5.51 18.92 3.35
CA ASN A 192 -4.81 18.02 2.43
C ASN A 192 -5.24 18.28 0.98
N PHE A 193 -6.50 18.64 0.75
CA PHE A 193 -7.00 18.96 -0.59
C PHE A 193 -6.41 20.27 -1.15
N ILE A 194 -6.46 21.35 -0.35
CA ILE A 194 -5.99 22.68 -0.77
C ILE A 194 -4.47 22.69 -0.97
N PHE A 195 -3.73 22.04 -0.06
CA PHE A 195 -2.27 22.04 -0.08
C PHE A 195 -1.65 20.84 -0.80
N ASP A 196 -2.45 20.03 -1.51
CA ASP A 196 -1.98 18.81 -2.18
C ASP A 196 -0.72 19.00 -3.04
N PRO A 197 -0.56 20.02 -3.89
CA PRO A 197 0.67 20.21 -4.67
C PRO A 197 1.92 20.43 -3.81
N LEU A 198 1.77 21.19 -2.72
CA LEU A 198 2.85 21.44 -1.77
C LEU A 198 3.17 20.19 -0.94
N LEU A 199 2.13 19.46 -0.53
CA LEU A 199 2.28 18.23 0.23
C LEU A 199 2.98 17.13 -0.57
N GLN A 200 2.74 17.05 -1.87
CA GLN A 200 3.44 16.12 -2.76
C GLN A 200 4.93 16.47 -2.91
N ARG A 201 5.33 17.69 -2.62
CA ARG A 201 6.72 18.14 -2.71
C ARG A 201 7.43 18.16 -1.36
N TRP A 202 6.72 18.58 -0.30
CA TRP A 202 7.29 18.81 1.03
C TRP A 202 6.49 18.18 2.17
N GLY A 203 5.42 17.45 1.84
CA GLY A 203 4.53 16.83 2.81
C GLY A 203 5.06 15.53 3.40
N GLY A 204 4.31 14.98 4.36
CA GLY A 204 4.69 13.78 5.09
C GLY A 204 4.59 12.49 4.28
N ASN A 205 3.53 12.32 3.48
CA ASN A 205 3.27 11.11 2.72
C ASN A 205 2.83 11.43 1.28
N ILE A 206 3.18 10.55 0.36
CA ILE A 206 2.65 10.56 -1.00
C ILE A 206 1.84 9.29 -1.24
N TRP A 207 0.74 9.45 -1.93
CA TRP A 207 -0.09 8.39 -2.50
C TRP A 207 0.04 8.41 -4.01
N VAL A 208 0.22 7.25 -4.60
CA VAL A 208 0.30 7.08 -6.05
C VAL A 208 -0.66 5.99 -6.46
N LEU A 209 -1.53 6.30 -7.40
CA LEU A 209 -2.29 5.32 -8.18
C LEU A 209 -1.56 5.14 -9.51
N ALA A 210 -1.17 3.92 -9.78
CA ALA A 210 -0.50 3.54 -11.02
C ALA A 210 -1.27 2.39 -11.69
N GLN A 211 -1.19 2.30 -13.00
CA GLN A 211 -1.80 1.25 -13.80
C GLN A 211 -0.71 0.42 -14.48
N LYS A 212 -0.90 -0.89 -14.51
CA LYS A 212 -0.05 -1.81 -15.26
C LYS A 212 -0.04 -1.41 -16.74
N GLN A 213 1.14 -1.17 -17.32
CA GLN A 213 1.28 -0.94 -18.75
C GLN A 213 0.88 -2.18 -19.54
N GLY A 214 0.13 -2.03 -20.62
CA GLY A 214 -0.15 -3.08 -21.58
C GLY A 214 1.12 -3.48 -22.32
N GLY A 215 1.38 -4.78 -22.43
CA GLY A 215 2.54 -5.32 -23.14
C GLY A 215 3.70 -5.78 -22.23
N ALA A 216 4.69 -6.45 -22.81
CA ALA A 216 5.90 -6.82 -22.09
C ALA A 216 6.73 -5.58 -21.77
N VAL A 217 7.37 -5.55 -20.59
CA VAL A 217 8.36 -4.52 -20.21
C VAL A 217 9.62 -4.57 -21.11
N SER A 218 9.52 -5.21 -22.25
CA SER A 218 10.60 -5.36 -23.23
C SER A 218 11.13 -4.05 -23.82
N ASN A 219 10.39 -2.95 -23.59
CA ASN A 219 10.83 -1.59 -23.95
C ASN A 219 11.44 -0.84 -22.77
N PHE A 220 12.18 -1.54 -21.91
CA PHE A 220 13.30 -0.88 -21.24
C PHE A 220 14.19 -0.35 -22.36
N SER A 221 13.80 0.81 -22.89
CA SER A 221 14.60 1.39 -23.95
C SER A 221 15.95 1.68 -23.29
N ARG A 222 16.98 0.98 -23.75
CA ARG A 222 18.39 1.27 -23.39
C ARG A 222 18.74 2.74 -23.58
N SER A 223 17.80 3.55 -24.11
CA SER A 223 17.92 5.00 -24.28
C SER A 223 18.16 5.75 -22.98
N TYR A 224 17.67 5.26 -21.83
CA TYR A 224 17.91 5.88 -20.52
C TYR A 224 19.19 5.41 -19.83
N LEU A 225 19.84 4.35 -20.34
CA LEU A 225 21.12 3.95 -19.81
C LEU A 225 22.20 4.95 -20.25
N PRO A 226 23.06 5.40 -19.32
CA PRO A 226 24.21 6.20 -19.68
C PRO A 226 25.04 5.53 -20.77
N SER A 227 25.67 6.29 -21.64
CA SER A 227 26.42 5.77 -22.80
C SER A 227 27.47 4.73 -22.44
N TRP A 228 28.02 4.77 -21.23
CA TRP A 228 28.98 3.81 -20.69
C TRP A 228 28.36 2.45 -20.30
N PHE A 229 27.03 2.37 -20.20
CA PHE A 229 26.31 1.12 -19.91
C PHE A 229 25.84 0.39 -21.19
N LYS A 230 26.03 1.01 -22.37
CA LYS A 230 25.59 0.49 -23.67
C LYS A 230 26.64 -0.36 -24.38
N LYS A 231 27.75 -0.66 -23.72
CA LYS A 231 28.82 -1.51 -24.25
C LYS A 231 28.62 -2.98 -23.90
#